data_0f811b66a842c66e5f0b0957eac80d17
#
_entry.id   0f811b66a842c66e5f0b0957eac80d17
#
_cell.length_a   1.000
_cell.length_b   1.000
_cell.length_c   1.000
_cell.angle_alpha   90.00
_cell.angle_beta   90.00
_cell.angle_gamma   90.00
#
_symmetry.space_group_name_H-M   'P 1'
#
loop_
_entity.id
_entity.type
_entity.pdbx_description
1 polymer ?
#
loop_
_entity_poly.entity_id
_entity_poly.type
_entity_poly.pdbx_seq_one_letter_code
_entity_poly.pdbx_strand_id
1 'polypeptide(L)'
;VRYGGDEFLLILPGIEKEVFSQKLRMIQEKIHATHIPGFNRRKLSVSIGGAMFTHGRLEEAITKADRLMYMAKGHKNIVVTRWEQKQNTDKMEKRNLPQLLVVDDSEMNREILKEILGKEYRILEACDGEEALKMLEQYGPEISLVLLDIIMPKMDGFEVLAYMNRDKWIEDIPVIMISSEGSESYIRRAYELGASDYISRPFDAKVVY
;
A
#
# COMPACT_ATOMS: atom_id res chain seq x y z
N VAL A 1 26.80 0.21 21.14
CA VAL A 1 27.71 1.37 20.98
C VAL A 1 27.03 2.40 20.11
N ARG A 2 27.14 3.70 20.44
CA ARG A 2 26.71 4.78 19.54
C ARG A 2 27.69 4.83 18.37
N TYR A 3 27.16 4.71 17.15
CA TYR A 3 27.97 4.63 15.94
C TYR A 3 28.16 5.99 15.27
N GLY A 4 27.12 6.83 15.29
CA GLY A 4 27.17 8.20 14.79
C GLY A 4 25.80 8.87 14.86
N GLY A 5 25.73 10.17 15.10
CA GLY A 5 24.46 10.90 15.13
C GLY A 5 23.40 10.25 16.03
N ASP A 6 22.32 9.79 15.46
CA ASP A 6 21.21 9.02 16.06
C ASP A 6 21.31 7.51 15.82
N GLU A 7 22.46 7.01 15.34
CA GLU A 7 22.70 5.62 14.98
C GLU A 7 23.42 4.84 16.08
N PHE A 8 22.96 3.62 16.33
CA PHE A 8 23.48 2.72 17.35
C PHE A 8 23.81 1.35 16.77
N LEU A 9 24.97 0.81 17.14
CA LEU A 9 25.36 -0.56 16.82
C LEU A 9 25.15 -1.44 18.06
N LEU A 10 24.37 -2.53 17.90
CA LEU A 10 24.16 -3.55 18.91
C LEU A 10 24.80 -4.87 18.44
N ILE A 11 25.69 -5.43 19.26
CA ILE A 11 26.31 -6.73 18.99
C ILE A 11 25.76 -7.74 19.99
N LEU A 12 25.23 -8.85 19.48
CA LEU A 12 24.62 -9.93 20.25
C LEU A 12 25.43 -11.22 20.04
N PRO A 13 26.45 -11.50 20.83
CA PRO A 13 27.28 -12.68 20.67
C PRO A 13 26.50 -13.96 21.04
N GLY A 14 26.75 -15.05 20.29
CA GLY A 14 26.21 -16.38 20.60
C GLY A 14 24.69 -16.51 20.43
N ILE A 15 24.03 -15.58 19.73
CA ILE A 15 22.58 -15.65 19.51
C ILE A 15 22.24 -16.55 18.32
N GLU A 16 21.22 -17.40 18.49
CA GLU A 16 20.68 -18.21 17.41
C GLU A 16 19.80 -17.38 16.47
N LYS A 17 19.68 -17.85 15.22
CA LYS A 17 19.00 -17.13 14.15
C LYS A 17 17.53 -16.80 14.47
N GLU A 18 16.81 -17.78 15.01
CA GLU A 18 15.40 -17.69 15.37
C GLU A 18 15.17 -16.67 16.50
N VAL A 19 16.06 -16.70 17.48
CA VAL A 19 16.02 -15.80 18.65
C VAL A 19 16.45 -14.38 18.27
N PHE A 20 17.35 -14.24 17.29
CA PHE A 20 17.86 -12.95 16.85
C PHE A 20 16.76 -12.00 16.38
N SER A 21 15.92 -12.45 15.44
CA SER A 21 14.80 -11.64 14.92
C SER A 21 13.80 -11.25 15.99
N GLN A 22 13.44 -12.21 16.88
CA GLN A 22 12.54 -11.93 18.00
C GLN A 22 13.13 -10.89 18.95
N LYS A 23 14.44 -10.96 19.22
CA LYS A 23 15.14 -10.02 20.08
C LYS A 23 15.14 -8.60 19.51
N LEU A 24 15.37 -8.45 18.20
CA LEU A 24 15.34 -7.16 17.54
C LEU A 24 13.93 -6.54 17.56
N ARG A 25 12.89 -7.31 17.32
CA ARG A 25 11.50 -6.86 17.44
C ARG A 25 11.14 -6.45 18.86
N MET A 26 11.52 -7.24 19.85
CA MET A 26 11.31 -6.90 21.26
C MET A 26 12.00 -5.57 21.65
N ILE A 27 13.19 -5.29 21.12
CA ILE A 27 13.90 -4.03 21.34
C ILE A 27 13.12 -2.88 20.69
N GLN A 28 12.69 -3.04 19.45
CA GLN A 28 11.92 -2.05 18.72
C GLN A 28 10.60 -1.72 19.43
N GLU A 29 9.85 -2.74 19.86
CA GLU A 29 8.59 -2.59 20.60
C GLU A 29 8.79 -1.87 21.94
N LYS A 30 9.84 -2.22 22.69
CA LYS A 30 10.17 -1.55 23.96
C LYS A 30 10.52 -0.08 23.76
N ILE A 31 11.28 0.26 22.71
CA ILE A 31 11.59 1.66 22.39
C ILE A 31 10.30 2.39 22.01
N HIS A 32 9.44 1.78 21.19
CA HIS A 32 8.17 2.40 20.78
C HIS A 32 7.19 2.60 21.94
N ALA A 33 7.20 1.70 22.93
CA ALA A 33 6.38 1.78 24.13
C ALA A 33 6.96 2.76 25.19
N THR A 34 8.19 3.23 25.01
CA THR A 34 8.84 4.12 25.99
C THR A 34 8.16 5.50 26.00
N HIS A 35 7.72 5.90 27.19
CA HIS A 35 7.17 7.23 27.41
C HIS A 35 8.29 8.23 27.76
N ILE A 36 8.30 9.37 27.08
CA ILE A 36 9.23 10.45 27.37
C ILE A 36 8.49 11.51 28.19
N PRO A 37 8.90 11.77 29.45
CA PRO A 37 8.31 12.84 30.24
C PRO A 37 8.37 14.20 29.52
N GLY A 38 7.27 14.91 29.45
CA GLY A 38 7.13 16.19 28.74
C GLY A 38 6.77 16.09 27.25
N PHE A 39 6.71 14.88 26.68
CA PHE A 39 6.37 14.65 25.26
C PHE A 39 5.23 13.66 25.06
N ASN A 40 4.11 13.88 25.73
CA ASN A 40 2.97 12.94 25.80
C ASN A 40 2.34 12.54 24.45
N ARG A 41 2.59 13.30 23.37
CA ARG A 41 2.03 13.03 22.03
C ARG A 41 3.03 12.42 21.04
N ARG A 42 4.30 12.28 21.40
CA ARG A 42 5.33 11.74 20.50
C ARG A 42 5.78 10.36 20.95
N LYS A 43 5.62 9.38 20.08
CA LYS A 43 6.20 8.05 20.27
C LYS A 43 7.58 7.99 19.64
N LEU A 44 8.51 7.34 20.34
CA LEU A 44 9.80 6.99 19.76
C LEU A 44 9.61 5.96 18.65
N SER A 45 10.33 6.11 17.56
CA SER A 45 10.40 5.11 16.51
C SER A 45 11.84 4.80 16.18
N VAL A 46 12.15 3.54 15.91
CA VAL A 46 13.47 3.08 15.52
C VAL A 46 13.36 2.13 14.35
N SER A 47 14.20 2.30 13.34
CA SER A 47 14.38 1.36 12.25
C SER A 47 15.61 0.52 12.52
N ILE A 48 15.49 -0.80 12.46
CA ILE A 48 16.54 -1.73 12.83
C ILE A 48 16.89 -2.61 11.64
N GLY A 49 18.15 -2.58 11.21
CA GLY A 49 18.73 -3.55 10.30
C GLY A 49 19.52 -4.61 11.06
N GLY A 50 19.21 -5.88 10.83
CA GLY A 50 19.88 -6.99 11.52
C GLY A 50 20.62 -7.92 10.57
N ALA A 51 21.91 -8.14 10.79
CA ALA A 51 22.72 -9.11 10.06
C ALA A 51 23.40 -10.09 11.01
N MET A 52 23.33 -11.39 10.71
CA MET A 52 24.11 -12.40 11.40
C MET A 52 25.49 -12.54 10.77
N PHE A 53 26.45 -12.84 11.65
CA PHE A 53 27.85 -12.99 11.31
C PHE A 53 28.40 -14.22 12.04
N THR A 54 28.89 -15.18 11.30
CA THR A 54 29.48 -16.41 11.85
C THR A 54 30.97 -16.51 11.55
N HIS A 55 31.40 -16.06 10.37
CA HIS A 55 32.79 -16.08 9.91
C HIS A 55 33.03 -14.91 8.97
N GLY A 56 34.26 -14.38 8.93
CA GLY A 56 34.67 -13.30 8.04
C GLY A 56 34.99 -12.02 8.80
N ARG A 57 34.85 -10.87 8.15
CA ARG A 57 35.20 -9.56 8.71
C ARG A 57 33.97 -8.90 9.31
N LEU A 58 34.11 -8.36 10.52
CA LEU A 58 33.03 -7.67 11.24
C LEU A 58 32.50 -6.48 10.43
N GLU A 59 33.35 -5.78 9.70
CA GLU A 59 32.99 -4.66 8.87
C GLU A 59 31.98 -5.03 7.77
N GLU A 60 32.08 -6.24 7.23
CA GLU A 60 31.12 -6.75 6.24
C GLU A 60 29.74 -6.97 6.85
N ALA A 61 29.69 -7.46 8.10
CA ALA A 61 28.44 -7.63 8.83
C ALA A 61 27.79 -6.28 9.16
N ILE A 62 28.59 -5.30 9.57
CA ILE A 62 28.13 -3.92 9.82
C ILE A 62 27.56 -3.31 8.53
N THR A 63 28.29 -3.41 7.41
CA THR A 63 27.83 -2.92 6.11
C THR A 63 26.50 -3.56 5.67
N LYS A 64 26.33 -4.86 5.95
CA LYS A 64 25.06 -5.57 5.68
C LYS A 64 23.93 -5.08 6.58
N ALA A 65 24.21 -4.92 7.86
CA ALA A 65 23.21 -4.41 8.81
C ALA A 65 22.80 -2.97 8.47
N ASP A 66 23.73 -2.13 8.04
CA ASP A 66 23.49 -0.75 7.62
C ASP A 66 22.57 -0.69 6.39
N ARG A 67 22.83 -1.51 5.37
CA ARG A 67 21.94 -1.61 4.20
C ARG A 67 20.52 -2.03 4.59
N LEU A 68 20.37 -3.00 5.49
CA LEU A 68 19.07 -3.46 5.99
C LEU A 68 18.37 -2.37 6.82
N MET A 69 19.11 -1.61 7.61
CA MET A 69 18.61 -0.47 8.36
C MET A 69 18.14 0.66 7.43
N TYR A 70 18.89 0.94 6.36
CA TYR A 70 18.47 1.92 5.36
C TYR A 70 17.16 1.53 4.67
N MET A 71 16.98 0.26 4.33
CA MET A 71 15.70 -0.27 3.84
C MET A 71 14.58 -0.11 4.87
N ALA A 72 14.88 -0.37 6.17
CA ALA A 72 13.93 -0.17 7.26
C ALA A 72 13.54 1.31 7.45
N LYS A 73 14.45 2.27 7.20
CA LYS A 73 14.17 3.72 7.31
C LYS A 73 13.08 4.19 6.36
N GLY A 74 12.96 3.57 5.16
CA GLY A 74 11.91 3.88 4.19
C GLY A 74 10.49 3.61 4.72
N HIS A 75 10.34 2.74 5.69
CA HIS A 75 9.04 2.29 6.22
C HIS A 75 8.77 2.67 7.68
N LYS A 76 9.65 3.39 8.33
CA LYS A 76 9.61 3.83 9.75
C LYS A 76 9.19 2.73 10.74
N ASN A 77 9.88 2.66 11.89
CA ASN A 77 9.54 1.78 13.02
C ASN A 77 9.43 0.29 12.67
N ILE A 78 10.34 -0.26 11.87
CA ILE A 78 10.39 -1.67 11.51
C ILE A 78 11.77 -2.31 11.74
N VAL A 79 11.77 -3.64 11.79
CA VAL A 79 12.99 -4.49 11.84
C VAL A 79 13.12 -5.21 10.50
N VAL A 80 14.28 -5.13 9.84
CA VAL A 80 14.60 -5.85 8.62
C VAL A 80 15.81 -6.75 8.84
N THR A 81 15.67 -8.04 8.54
CA THR A 81 16.76 -9.02 8.58
C THR A 81 16.88 -9.75 7.24
N ARG A 82 18.07 -10.26 6.91
CA ARG A 82 18.36 -10.84 5.57
C ARG A 82 17.45 -12.01 5.18
N TRP A 83 16.99 -12.82 6.14
CA TRP A 83 16.13 -13.97 5.86
C TRP A 83 14.64 -13.62 5.83
N GLU A 84 14.25 -12.50 6.42
CA GLU A 84 12.89 -11.98 6.34
C GLU A 84 12.62 -11.21 5.05
N GLN A 85 13.68 -10.80 4.32
CA GLN A 85 13.57 -10.11 3.04
C GLN A 85 12.70 -10.86 2.02
N LYS A 86 12.78 -12.20 1.92
CA LYS A 86 11.98 -12.98 0.97
C LYS A 86 10.50 -13.09 1.32
N GLN A 87 10.14 -13.00 2.60
CA GLN A 87 8.73 -13.13 3.03
C GLN A 87 8.06 -11.79 3.35
N ASN A 88 8.85 -10.79 3.76
CA ASN A 88 8.33 -9.47 4.15
C ASN A 88 8.39 -8.45 3.02
N THR A 89 9.33 -8.55 2.05
CA THR A 89 9.33 -7.68 0.87
C THR A 89 8.03 -7.83 0.09
N ASP A 90 7.61 -9.05 -0.24
CA ASP A 90 6.35 -9.26 -0.96
C ASP A 90 5.10 -8.79 -0.18
N LYS A 91 5.10 -8.93 1.16
CA LYS A 91 3.99 -8.45 2.01
C LYS A 91 4.05 -6.96 2.33
N MET A 92 5.25 -6.37 2.48
CA MET A 92 5.42 -4.95 2.79
C MET A 92 5.38 -4.08 1.54
N GLU A 93 5.92 -4.55 0.42
CA GLU A 93 5.74 -3.89 -0.87
C GLU A 93 4.25 -3.82 -1.21
N LYS A 94 3.50 -4.92 -1.04
CA LYS A 94 2.04 -4.91 -1.22
C LYS A 94 1.28 -4.02 -0.22
N ARG A 95 1.79 -3.81 1.00
CA ARG A 95 1.14 -2.91 1.99
C ARG A 95 1.36 -1.42 1.71
N ASN A 96 2.42 -1.07 1.00
CA ASN A 96 2.75 0.31 0.64
C ASN A 96 2.34 0.69 -0.80
N LEU A 97 1.80 -0.25 -1.56
CA LEU A 97 1.26 0.06 -2.87
C LEU A 97 0.00 0.92 -2.72
N PRO A 98 -0.18 1.92 -3.59
CA PRO A 98 -1.43 2.66 -3.66
C PRO A 98 -2.60 1.69 -3.84
N GLN A 99 -3.72 1.99 -3.21
CA GLN A 99 -4.89 1.12 -3.22
C GLN A 99 -5.87 1.59 -4.29
N LEU A 100 -6.23 0.72 -5.22
CA LEU A 100 -7.25 0.96 -6.22
C LEU A 100 -8.52 0.20 -5.88
N LEU A 101 -9.67 0.83 -6.06
CA LEU A 101 -10.96 0.16 -6.04
C LEU A 101 -11.39 -0.09 -7.48
N VAL A 102 -11.53 -1.36 -7.85
CA VAL A 102 -12.05 -1.82 -9.15
C VAL A 102 -13.49 -2.25 -8.98
N VAL A 103 -14.39 -1.57 -9.67
CA VAL A 103 -15.83 -1.79 -9.60
C VAL A 103 -16.33 -2.23 -10.98
N ASP A 104 -16.77 -3.49 -11.11
CA ASP A 104 -17.21 -4.08 -12.36
C ASP A 104 -18.03 -5.35 -12.02
N ASP A 105 -19.18 -5.56 -12.65
CA ASP A 105 -20.02 -6.73 -12.37
C ASP A 105 -19.46 -8.03 -12.95
N SER A 106 -18.58 -7.93 -13.97
CA SER A 106 -17.89 -9.06 -14.58
C SER A 106 -16.64 -9.46 -13.79
N GLU A 107 -16.64 -10.64 -13.20
CA GLU A 107 -15.48 -11.24 -12.54
C GLU A 107 -14.25 -11.30 -13.47
N MET A 108 -14.47 -11.63 -14.75
CA MET A 108 -13.41 -11.69 -15.76
C MET A 108 -12.73 -10.32 -15.95
N ASN A 109 -13.49 -9.23 -15.98
CA ASN A 109 -12.94 -7.89 -16.13
C ASN A 109 -12.12 -7.49 -14.91
N ARG A 110 -12.60 -7.79 -13.70
CA ARG A 110 -11.88 -7.54 -12.47
C ARG A 110 -10.56 -8.33 -12.41
N GLU A 111 -10.59 -9.62 -12.82
CA GLU A 111 -9.37 -10.44 -12.89
C GLU A 111 -8.34 -9.89 -13.90
N ILE A 112 -8.79 -9.44 -15.08
CA ILE A 112 -7.90 -8.81 -16.09
C ILE A 112 -7.23 -7.55 -15.51
N LEU A 113 -8.01 -6.65 -14.90
CA LEU A 113 -7.47 -5.43 -14.28
C LEU A 113 -6.51 -5.75 -13.14
N LYS A 114 -6.83 -6.76 -12.35
CA LYS A 114 -5.98 -7.25 -11.27
C LYS A 114 -4.67 -7.86 -11.77
N GLU A 115 -4.69 -8.57 -12.88
CA GLU A 115 -3.47 -9.10 -13.52
C GLU A 115 -2.58 -7.96 -14.06
N ILE A 116 -3.19 -6.96 -14.71
CA ILE A 116 -2.49 -5.80 -15.25
C ILE A 116 -1.89 -4.94 -14.11
N LEU A 117 -2.70 -4.55 -13.14
CA LEU A 117 -2.37 -3.52 -12.15
C LEU A 117 -1.82 -4.07 -10.82
N GLY A 118 -2.07 -5.33 -10.51
CA GLY A 118 -1.79 -5.92 -9.19
C GLY A 118 -0.30 -6.06 -8.82
N LYS A 119 0.61 -5.73 -9.74
CA LYS A 119 2.05 -5.67 -9.46
C LYS A 119 2.44 -4.34 -8.81
N GLU A 120 1.74 -3.27 -9.15
CA GLU A 120 2.06 -1.89 -8.74
C GLU A 120 1.03 -1.31 -7.77
N TYR A 121 -0.15 -1.93 -7.68
CA TYR A 121 -1.27 -1.46 -6.86
C TYR A 121 -1.88 -2.57 -6.01
N ARG A 122 -2.41 -2.21 -4.86
CA ARG A 122 -3.33 -3.07 -4.09
C ARG A 122 -4.73 -2.92 -4.68
N ILE A 123 -5.33 -4.03 -5.09
CA ILE A 123 -6.66 -4.01 -5.68
C ILE A 123 -7.70 -4.39 -4.63
N LEU A 124 -8.68 -3.52 -4.42
CA LEU A 124 -9.97 -3.82 -3.82
C LEU A 124 -10.97 -4.05 -4.95
N GLU A 125 -11.86 -4.99 -4.78
CA GLU A 125 -12.85 -5.36 -5.80
C GLU A 125 -14.26 -5.16 -5.25
N ALA A 126 -15.15 -4.62 -6.08
CA ALA A 126 -16.58 -4.56 -5.84
C ALA A 126 -17.32 -5.04 -7.09
N CYS A 127 -18.39 -5.83 -6.93
CA CYS A 127 -19.13 -6.41 -8.03
C CYS A 127 -20.38 -5.60 -8.43
N ASP A 128 -20.71 -4.56 -7.69
CA ASP A 128 -21.80 -3.63 -7.98
C ASP A 128 -21.60 -2.28 -7.27
N GLY A 129 -22.43 -1.30 -7.59
CA GLY A 129 -22.32 0.04 -7.01
C GLY A 129 -22.60 0.09 -5.50
N GLU A 130 -23.46 -0.76 -4.97
CA GLU A 130 -23.75 -0.80 -3.53
C GLU A 130 -22.54 -1.31 -2.74
N GLU A 131 -21.83 -2.32 -3.27
CA GLU A 131 -20.62 -2.82 -2.68
C GLU A 131 -19.49 -1.78 -2.78
N ALA A 132 -19.41 -1.06 -3.91
CA ALA A 132 -18.46 0.02 -4.08
C ALA A 132 -18.62 1.12 -3.03
N LEU A 133 -19.86 1.55 -2.75
CA LEU A 133 -20.11 2.56 -1.71
C LEU A 133 -19.71 2.06 -0.32
N LYS A 134 -19.99 0.80 0.03
CA LYS A 134 -19.53 0.19 1.30
C LYS A 134 -18.02 0.17 1.42
N MET A 135 -17.32 -0.17 0.31
CA MET A 135 -15.86 -0.14 0.29
C MET A 135 -15.31 1.28 0.46
N LEU A 136 -15.93 2.27 -0.16
CA LEU A 136 -15.55 3.68 -0.01
C LEU A 136 -15.79 4.18 1.42
N GLU A 137 -16.90 3.83 2.06
CA GLU A 137 -17.16 4.15 3.47
C GLU A 137 -16.12 3.52 4.41
N GLN A 138 -15.71 2.28 4.13
CA GLN A 138 -14.79 1.55 4.99
C GLN A 138 -13.32 1.91 4.76
N TYR A 139 -12.91 2.13 3.52
CA TYR A 139 -11.51 2.27 3.12
C TYR A 139 -11.20 3.58 2.39
N GLY A 140 -12.16 4.50 2.26
CA GLY A 140 -12.02 5.72 1.45
C GLY A 140 -10.69 6.46 1.63
N PRO A 141 -10.22 6.73 2.87
CA PRO A 141 -8.95 7.42 3.09
C PRO A 141 -7.70 6.66 2.58
N GLU A 142 -7.82 5.37 2.31
CA GLU A 142 -6.74 4.52 1.80
C GLU A 142 -6.82 4.33 0.29
N ILE A 143 -7.96 4.64 -0.34
CA ILE A 143 -8.19 4.47 -1.78
C ILE A 143 -7.58 5.64 -2.52
N SER A 144 -6.66 5.34 -3.44
CA SER A 144 -5.96 6.32 -4.26
C SER A 144 -6.64 6.61 -5.60
N LEU A 145 -7.47 5.67 -6.08
CA LEU A 145 -8.18 5.78 -7.36
C LEU A 145 -9.32 4.76 -7.41
N VAL A 146 -10.42 5.12 -8.07
CA VAL A 146 -11.52 4.21 -8.40
C VAL A 146 -11.56 3.98 -9.91
N LEU A 147 -11.57 2.71 -10.33
CA LEU A 147 -11.89 2.27 -11.68
C LEU A 147 -13.33 1.77 -11.67
N LEU A 148 -14.22 2.44 -12.37
CA LEU A 148 -15.67 2.26 -12.22
C LEU A 148 -16.33 1.93 -13.55
N ASP A 149 -16.89 0.72 -13.65
CA ASP A 149 -17.75 0.37 -14.78
C ASP A 149 -19.06 1.16 -14.74
N ILE A 150 -19.57 1.51 -15.91
CA ILE A 150 -20.82 2.24 -16.04
C ILE A 150 -22.01 1.30 -15.89
N ILE A 151 -21.98 0.15 -16.59
CA ILE A 151 -23.14 -0.72 -16.72
C ILE A 151 -23.04 -1.87 -15.71
N MET A 152 -23.73 -1.72 -14.61
CA MET A 152 -23.77 -2.73 -13.54
C MET A 152 -25.20 -2.90 -13.02
N PRO A 153 -25.53 -4.09 -12.45
CA PRO A 153 -26.82 -4.31 -11.83
C PRO A 153 -26.98 -3.53 -10.52
N LYS A 154 -28.21 -3.32 -10.07
CA LYS A 154 -28.64 -2.63 -8.83
C LYS A 154 -28.35 -1.13 -8.85
N MET A 155 -27.08 -0.73 -8.89
CA MET A 155 -26.62 0.65 -8.91
C MET A 155 -25.57 0.80 -10.02
N ASP A 156 -25.83 1.66 -10.99
CA ASP A 156 -24.92 1.91 -12.11
C ASP A 156 -23.74 2.80 -11.71
N GLY A 157 -22.71 2.87 -12.56
CA GLY A 157 -21.52 3.65 -12.28
C GLY A 157 -21.76 5.15 -12.22
N PHE A 158 -22.76 5.67 -12.94
CA PHE A 158 -23.13 7.09 -12.84
C PHE A 158 -23.78 7.42 -11.51
N GLU A 159 -24.56 6.50 -10.95
CA GLU A 159 -25.16 6.65 -9.62
C GLU A 159 -24.08 6.66 -8.54
N VAL A 160 -23.10 5.74 -8.62
CA VAL A 160 -21.94 5.74 -7.73
C VAL A 160 -21.16 7.04 -7.83
N LEU A 161 -20.85 7.50 -9.04
CA LEU A 161 -20.12 8.75 -9.28
C LEU A 161 -20.88 9.97 -8.75
N ALA A 162 -22.20 10.01 -8.94
CA ALA A 162 -23.05 11.07 -8.39
C ALA A 162 -23.06 11.09 -6.86
N TYR A 163 -23.01 9.92 -6.23
CA TYR A 163 -22.85 9.76 -4.78
C TYR A 163 -21.51 10.31 -4.30
N MET A 164 -20.42 9.92 -4.96
CA MET A 164 -19.07 10.39 -4.64
C MET A 164 -18.95 11.91 -4.80
N ASN A 165 -19.58 12.49 -5.83
CA ASN A 165 -19.62 13.93 -6.04
C ASN A 165 -20.40 14.64 -4.92
N ARG A 166 -21.62 14.18 -4.62
CA ARG A 166 -22.46 14.76 -3.58
C ARG A 166 -21.76 14.79 -2.21
N ASP A 167 -21.07 13.70 -1.86
CA ASP A 167 -20.40 13.53 -0.57
C ASP A 167 -18.93 14.01 -0.62
N LYS A 168 -18.53 14.66 -1.74
CA LYS A 168 -17.23 15.30 -1.99
C LYS A 168 -16.03 14.35 -2.01
N TRP A 169 -16.23 13.05 -2.13
CA TRP A 169 -15.14 12.09 -2.22
C TRP A 169 -14.29 12.26 -3.48
N ILE A 170 -14.88 12.76 -4.57
CA ILE A 170 -14.14 13.03 -5.82
C ILE A 170 -13.10 14.15 -5.68
N GLU A 171 -13.15 14.97 -4.63
CA GLU A 171 -12.13 15.99 -4.36
C GLU A 171 -10.78 15.32 -3.97
N ASP A 172 -10.84 14.17 -3.31
CA ASP A 172 -9.66 13.45 -2.81
C ASP A 172 -9.39 12.13 -3.56
N ILE A 173 -10.41 11.51 -4.15
CA ILE A 173 -10.34 10.20 -4.80
C ILE A 173 -10.73 10.35 -6.27
N PRO A 174 -9.77 10.39 -7.20
CA PRO A 174 -10.06 10.43 -8.63
C PRO A 174 -10.82 9.18 -9.08
N VAL A 175 -11.73 9.37 -10.04
CA VAL A 175 -12.54 8.29 -10.62
C VAL A 175 -12.29 8.22 -12.12
N ILE A 176 -11.91 7.05 -12.61
CA ILE A 176 -11.82 6.73 -14.03
C ILE A 176 -13.01 5.84 -14.38
N MET A 177 -13.86 6.31 -15.26
CA MET A 177 -14.98 5.52 -15.77
C MET A 177 -14.50 4.53 -16.82
N ILE A 178 -15.03 3.31 -16.77
CA ILE A 178 -14.70 2.25 -17.73
C ILE A 178 -15.99 1.81 -18.40
N SER A 179 -16.02 1.66 -19.71
CA SER A 179 -17.20 1.14 -20.40
C SER A 179 -16.90 0.55 -21.77
N SER A 180 -17.70 -0.40 -22.19
CA SER A 180 -17.79 -0.84 -23.59
C SER A 180 -18.55 0.17 -24.47
N GLU A 181 -19.32 1.07 -23.88
CA GLU A 181 -20.08 2.11 -24.54
C GLU A 181 -19.21 3.37 -24.74
N GLY A 182 -18.75 3.59 -25.97
CA GLY A 182 -17.93 4.75 -26.33
C GLY A 182 -18.73 5.93 -26.87
N SER A 183 -20.05 6.03 -26.59
CA SER A 183 -20.86 7.13 -27.12
C SER A 183 -20.46 8.48 -26.47
N GLU A 184 -20.44 9.53 -27.26
CA GLU A 184 -20.09 10.89 -26.80
C GLU A 184 -20.97 11.35 -25.63
N SER A 185 -22.23 10.90 -25.59
CA SER A 185 -23.15 11.22 -24.50
C SER A 185 -22.74 10.62 -23.16
N TYR A 186 -22.22 9.41 -23.14
CA TYR A 186 -21.72 8.74 -21.92
C TYR A 186 -20.44 9.40 -21.41
N ILE A 187 -19.52 9.69 -22.32
CA ILE A 187 -18.28 10.38 -21.99
C ILE A 187 -18.56 11.76 -21.39
N ARG A 188 -19.43 12.55 -22.04
CA ARG A 188 -19.83 13.87 -21.54
C ARG A 188 -20.47 13.80 -20.17
N ARG A 189 -21.41 12.86 -19.96
CA ARG A 189 -22.08 12.67 -18.68
C ARG A 189 -21.10 12.31 -17.57
N ALA A 190 -20.09 11.47 -17.86
CA ALA A 190 -19.05 11.12 -16.91
C ALA A 190 -18.29 12.35 -16.40
N TYR A 191 -17.82 13.19 -17.31
CA TYR A 191 -17.11 14.42 -16.94
C TYR A 191 -18.02 15.47 -16.25
N GLU A 192 -19.28 15.60 -16.65
CA GLU A 192 -20.25 16.48 -15.97
C GLU A 192 -20.51 16.04 -14.52
N LEU A 193 -20.44 14.75 -14.21
CA LEU A 193 -20.57 14.20 -12.88
C LEU A 193 -19.27 14.22 -12.08
N GLY A 194 -18.13 14.61 -12.67
CA GLY A 194 -16.86 14.79 -11.99
C GLY A 194 -15.88 13.63 -12.16
N ALA A 195 -16.06 12.76 -13.15
CA ALA A 195 -15.03 11.78 -13.50
C ALA A 195 -13.73 12.48 -13.91
N SER A 196 -12.61 11.92 -13.48
CA SER A 196 -11.28 12.41 -13.82
C SER A 196 -10.87 11.99 -15.23
N ASP A 197 -11.27 10.78 -15.64
CA ASP A 197 -11.00 10.26 -16.99
C ASP A 197 -12.01 9.17 -17.39
N TYR A 198 -11.90 8.72 -18.65
CA TYR A 198 -12.76 7.70 -19.26
C TYR A 198 -11.94 6.75 -20.12
N ILE A 199 -12.09 5.45 -19.90
CA ILE A 199 -11.42 4.38 -20.67
C ILE A 199 -12.46 3.51 -21.35
N SER A 200 -12.33 3.34 -22.69
CA SER A 200 -13.16 2.41 -23.45
C SER A 200 -12.58 0.99 -23.44
N ARG A 201 -13.45 -0.02 -23.42
CA ARG A 201 -13.06 -1.42 -23.64
C ARG A 201 -12.97 -1.71 -25.14
N PRO A 202 -12.10 -2.67 -25.60
CA PRO A 202 -11.27 -3.55 -24.79
C PRO A 202 -10.04 -2.84 -24.20
N PHE A 203 -9.57 -3.30 -23.05
CA PHE A 203 -8.39 -2.73 -22.41
C PHE A 203 -7.14 -2.93 -23.27
N ASP A 204 -6.54 -1.83 -23.71
CA ASP A 204 -5.15 -1.85 -24.13
C ASP A 204 -4.27 -1.63 -22.88
N ALA A 205 -3.42 -2.61 -22.56
CA ALA A 205 -2.52 -2.52 -21.42
C ALA A 205 -1.65 -1.25 -21.44
N LYS A 206 -1.41 -0.66 -22.62
CA LYS A 206 -0.67 0.61 -22.77
C LYS A 206 -1.48 1.85 -22.38
N VAL A 207 -2.81 1.74 -22.30
CA VAL A 207 -3.70 2.86 -21.95
C VAL A 207 -4.02 2.87 -20.46
N VAL A 208 -3.92 1.71 -19.80
CA VAL A 208 -4.21 1.55 -18.37
C VAL A 208 -2.99 1.85 -17.49
N TYR A 209 -1.80 1.90 -18.08
CA TYR A 209 -0.56 2.38 -17.46
C TYR A 209 -0.39 3.88 -17.78
#